data_9a340fe7fe980b56310d7d4b22df68eb
#
_entry.id   9a340fe7fe980b56310d7d4b22df68eb
#
_cell.length_a   1.000
_cell.length_b   1.000
_cell.length_c   1.000
_cell.angle_alpha   90.00
_cell.angle_beta   90.00
_cell.angle_gamma   90.00
#
_symmetry.space_group_name_H-M   'P 1'
#
loop_
_entity.id
_entity.type
_entity.pdbx_description
1 polymer ?
#
loop_
_entity_poly.entity_id
_entity_poly.type
_entity_poly.pdbx_seq_one_letter_code
_entity_poly.pdbx_strand_id
1 'polypeptide(L)'
;MTRRHLLAWFSALPAWAGAQATQSTSPSFELSDAEWKRRLSPAAYDVLRHEGTERPHSSPLNNEKRKGVYHCAGCEAALFDADMKFDSGTGWPSFFTTLPGAFGTTTDYKLLLPRTEYHCARCGGHHGHVFNDGPRPTGKRYCNNGVALKFVVAAA
;
A
#
# COMPACT_ATOMS: atom_id res chain seq x y z
N MET A 1 -12.64 -74.13 -24.77
CA MET A 1 -12.59 -72.81 -25.42
C MET A 1 -13.17 -71.76 -24.51
N THR A 2 -12.38 -71.11 -23.73
CA THR A 2 -12.82 -70.12 -22.73
C THR A 2 -12.24 -68.77 -23.07
N ARG A 3 -13.11 -67.83 -23.47
CA ARG A 3 -12.79 -66.42 -23.79
C ARG A 3 -12.61 -65.65 -22.47
N ARG A 4 -11.41 -65.14 -22.19
CA ARG A 4 -11.09 -64.20 -21.14
C ARG A 4 -11.42 -62.80 -21.58
N HIS A 5 -12.39 -62.13 -20.96
CA HIS A 5 -12.68 -60.70 -21.12
C HIS A 5 -11.73 -59.90 -20.23
N LEU A 6 -10.84 -59.10 -20.85
CA LEU A 6 -10.03 -58.08 -20.15
C LEU A 6 -10.88 -56.80 -20.02
N LEU A 7 -11.28 -56.49 -18.78
CA LEU A 7 -11.88 -55.22 -18.45
C LEU A 7 -10.77 -54.19 -18.22
N ALA A 8 -10.68 -53.21 -19.14
CA ALA A 8 -9.81 -52.04 -18.99
C ALA A 8 -10.48 -51.00 -18.10
N TRP A 9 -9.87 -50.73 -16.95
CA TRP A 9 -10.28 -49.65 -16.05
C TRP A 9 -9.66 -48.35 -16.51
N PHE A 10 -10.46 -47.43 -17.05
CA PHE A 10 -10.05 -46.07 -17.31
C PHE A 10 -10.23 -45.26 -16.03
N SER A 11 -9.13 -44.94 -15.35
CA SER A 11 -9.11 -43.98 -14.22
C SER A 11 -9.13 -42.57 -14.81
N ALA A 12 -10.28 -41.90 -14.72
CA ALA A 12 -10.39 -40.47 -15.01
C ALA A 12 -9.84 -39.65 -13.83
N LEU A 13 -8.75 -38.94 -14.04
CA LEU A 13 -8.24 -37.96 -13.11
C LEU A 13 -9.07 -36.66 -13.23
N PRO A 14 -9.54 -36.07 -12.13
CA PRO A 14 -10.19 -34.77 -12.18
C PRO A 14 -9.16 -33.67 -12.47
N ALA A 15 -9.35 -32.96 -13.58
CA ALA A 15 -8.59 -31.75 -13.88
C ALA A 15 -9.02 -30.62 -12.91
N TRP A 16 -8.21 -30.31 -11.95
CA TRP A 16 -8.35 -29.08 -11.14
C TRP A 16 -7.98 -27.89 -12.02
N ALA A 17 -8.98 -27.24 -12.59
CA ALA A 17 -8.84 -25.92 -13.17
C ALA A 17 -8.68 -24.92 -12.04
N GLY A 18 -7.44 -24.63 -11.69
CA GLY A 18 -7.10 -23.51 -10.81
C GLY A 18 -7.46 -22.20 -11.50
N ALA A 19 -8.60 -21.61 -11.15
CA ALA A 19 -8.93 -20.25 -11.52
C ALA A 19 -7.94 -19.31 -10.84
N GLN A 20 -6.91 -18.88 -11.54
CA GLN A 20 -6.08 -17.76 -11.11
C GLN A 20 -6.92 -16.49 -11.28
N ALA A 21 -7.39 -15.96 -10.15
CA ALA A 21 -7.97 -14.63 -10.09
C ALA A 21 -6.86 -13.62 -10.43
N THR A 22 -6.83 -13.16 -11.69
CA THR A 22 -6.05 -11.99 -12.08
C THR A 22 -6.67 -10.79 -11.37
N GLN A 23 -6.06 -10.36 -10.25
CA GLN A 23 -6.41 -9.11 -9.61
C GLN A 23 -6.03 -7.99 -10.59
N SER A 24 -7.05 -7.38 -11.20
CA SER A 24 -6.89 -6.14 -11.95
C SER A 24 -6.41 -5.06 -10.98
N THR A 25 -5.17 -4.63 -11.13
CA THR A 25 -4.51 -3.63 -10.27
C THR A 25 -4.74 -2.19 -10.75
N SER A 26 -5.76 -1.96 -11.57
CA SER A 26 -6.11 -0.59 -11.97
C SER A 26 -6.71 0.17 -10.80
N PRO A 27 -6.23 1.39 -10.49
CA PRO A 27 -6.81 2.23 -9.47
C PRO A 27 -8.31 2.48 -9.75
N SER A 28 -9.14 2.37 -8.72
CA SER A 28 -10.59 2.61 -8.85
C SER A 28 -10.97 4.10 -8.81
N PHE A 29 -9.98 4.99 -8.65
CA PHE A 29 -10.16 6.43 -8.52
C PHE A 29 -9.14 7.15 -9.40
N GLU A 30 -9.59 7.56 -10.58
CA GLU A 30 -8.77 8.24 -11.58
C GLU A 30 -9.27 9.68 -11.77
N LEU A 31 -8.35 10.62 -11.78
CA LEU A 31 -8.58 12.04 -12.10
C LEU A 31 -7.57 12.48 -13.14
N SER A 32 -7.92 13.48 -13.94
CA SER A 32 -6.99 14.15 -14.82
C SER A 32 -5.87 14.86 -14.03
N ASP A 33 -4.74 15.10 -14.66
CA ASP A 33 -3.63 15.83 -14.07
C ASP A 33 -4.03 17.22 -13.57
N ALA A 34 -4.85 17.92 -14.34
CA ALA A 34 -5.39 19.23 -13.95
C ALA A 34 -6.29 19.15 -12.70
N GLU A 35 -7.05 18.09 -12.53
CA GLU A 35 -7.88 17.87 -11.34
C GLU A 35 -7.03 17.54 -10.11
N TRP A 36 -5.98 16.73 -10.26
CA TRP A 36 -5.02 16.45 -9.18
C TRP A 36 -4.35 17.74 -8.70
N LYS A 37 -3.89 18.61 -9.62
CA LYS A 37 -3.29 19.92 -9.30
C LYS A 37 -4.23 20.86 -8.57
N ARG A 38 -5.53 20.83 -8.87
CA ARG A 38 -6.53 21.63 -8.14
C ARG A 38 -6.84 21.09 -6.76
N ARG A 39 -6.78 19.77 -6.60
CA ARG A 39 -7.17 19.05 -5.36
C ARG A 39 -6.06 19.04 -4.32
N LEU A 40 -4.81 18.95 -4.74
CA LEU A 40 -3.64 18.74 -3.90
C LEU A 40 -2.84 20.03 -3.73
N SER A 41 -2.17 20.17 -2.59
CA SER A 41 -1.09 21.16 -2.48
C SER A 41 0.05 20.77 -3.44
N PRO A 42 0.90 21.72 -3.88
CA PRO A 42 2.02 21.41 -4.74
C PRO A 42 2.93 20.30 -4.20
N ALA A 43 3.20 20.30 -2.90
CA ALA A 43 4.01 19.27 -2.24
C ALA A 43 3.32 17.90 -2.23
N ALA A 44 2.02 17.84 -1.93
CA ALA A 44 1.27 16.59 -1.97
C ALA A 44 1.11 16.05 -3.40
N TYR A 45 0.97 16.93 -4.38
CA TYR A 45 0.92 16.57 -5.79
C TYR A 45 2.25 15.97 -6.26
N ASP A 46 3.39 16.61 -5.92
CA ASP A 46 4.71 16.08 -6.24
C ASP A 46 4.94 14.69 -5.66
N VAL A 47 4.60 14.49 -4.39
CA VAL A 47 4.74 13.18 -3.74
C VAL A 47 3.80 12.15 -4.35
N LEU A 48 2.49 12.42 -4.39
CA LEU A 48 1.48 11.43 -4.77
C LEU A 48 1.49 11.08 -6.26
N ARG A 49 1.92 12.01 -7.13
CA ARG A 49 1.85 11.83 -8.60
C ARG A 49 3.18 11.75 -9.32
N HIS A 50 4.26 12.23 -8.68
CA HIS A 50 5.62 12.23 -9.25
C HIS A 50 6.62 11.44 -8.40
N GLU A 51 6.15 10.73 -7.34
CA GLU A 51 6.99 9.95 -6.43
C GLU A 51 8.09 10.79 -5.77
N GLY A 52 7.76 12.07 -5.48
CA GLY A 52 8.62 12.96 -4.72
C GLY A 52 8.78 12.50 -3.27
N THR A 53 9.69 13.14 -2.56
CA THR A 53 9.92 12.89 -1.13
C THR A 53 10.00 14.22 -0.40
N GLU A 54 9.18 14.38 0.66
CA GLU A 54 9.29 15.54 1.55
C GLU A 54 10.59 15.52 2.36
N ARG A 55 11.03 16.68 2.85
CA ARG A 55 12.20 16.74 3.72
C ARG A 55 11.95 16.01 5.05
N PRO A 56 12.97 15.34 5.62
CA PRO A 56 12.84 14.74 6.95
C PRO A 56 12.47 15.80 7.98
N HIS A 57 11.67 15.43 8.97
CA HIS A 57 11.17 16.28 10.06
C HIS A 57 10.25 17.45 9.64
N SER A 58 9.83 17.51 8.36
CA SER A 58 8.96 18.58 7.87
C SER A 58 7.48 18.37 8.19
N SER A 59 7.05 17.14 8.39
CA SER A 59 5.65 16.85 8.64
C SER A 59 5.24 17.03 10.11
N PRO A 60 4.17 17.78 10.41
CA PRO A 60 3.60 17.85 11.77
C PRO A 60 3.06 16.48 12.22
N LEU A 61 2.75 15.57 11.30
CA LEU A 61 2.25 14.23 11.61
C LEU A 61 3.29 13.32 12.27
N ASN A 62 4.58 13.70 12.28
CA ASN A 62 5.60 13.02 13.08
C ASN A 62 5.21 12.98 14.55
N ASN A 63 4.69 14.08 15.08
CA ASN A 63 4.35 14.26 16.49
C ASN A 63 2.85 13.99 16.78
N GLU A 64 2.05 13.58 15.80
CA GLU A 64 0.64 13.25 16.02
C GLU A 64 0.51 11.97 16.87
N LYS A 65 -0.20 12.07 18.01
CA LYS A 65 -0.39 10.98 18.98
C LYS A 65 -1.85 10.74 19.35
N ARG A 66 -2.78 11.53 18.80
CA ARG A 66 -4.21 11.36 19.07
C ARG A 66 -4.73 10.10 18.42
N LYS A 67 -5.83 9.57 18.95
CA LYS A 67 -6.58 8.49 18.30
C LYS A 67 -7.24 9.00 17.03
N GLY A 68 -7.23 8.17 16.00
CA GLY A 68 -7.80 8.52 14.70
C GLY A 68 -7.27 7.66 13.58
N VAL A 69 -7.57 8.07 12.36
CA VAL A 69 -7.22 7.34 11.14
C VAL A 69 -6.46 8.26 10.18
N TYR A 70 -5.42 7.74 9.58
CA TYR A 70 -4.70 8.39 8.51
C TYR A 70 -5.31 7.98 7.17
N HIS A 71 -5.71 8.97 6.39
CA HIS A 71 -6.31 8.83 5.07
C HIS A 71 -5.35 9.29 3.98
N CYS A 72 -5.52 8.77 2.77
CA CYS A 72 -4.82 9.27 1.59
C CYS A 72 -5.24 10.73 1.31
N ALA A 73 -4.28 11.64 1.23
CA ALA A 73 -4.57 13.04 0.90
C ALA A 73 -5.20 13.20 -0.49
N GLY A 74 -4.96 12.25 -1.41
CA GLY A 74 -5.49 12.27 -2.76
C GLY A 74 -6.95 11.83 -2.87
N CYS A 75 -7.30 10.68 -2.32
CA CYS A 75 -8.62 10.06 -2.55
C CYS A 75 -9.41 9.77 -1.26
N GLU A 76 -8.88 10.14 -0.10
CA GLU A 76 -9.50 9.97 1.23
C GLU A 76 -9.73 8.51 1.65
N ALA A 77 -9.11 7.53 0.97
CA ALA A 77 -9.12 6.15 1.43
C ALA A 77 -8.44 6.04 2.80
N ALA A 78 -9.02 5.26 3.73
CA ALA A 78 -8.38 4.97 5.02
C ALA A 78 -7.16 4.07 4.80
N LEU A 79 -6.03 4.39 5.42
CA LEU A 79 -4.74 3.75 5.17
C LEU A 79 -4.12 3.13 6.42
N PHE A 80 -4.13 3.88 7.53
CA PHE A 80 -3.54 3.45 8.79
C PHE A 80 -4.42 3.89 9.96
N ASP A 81 -4.51 3.04 10.97
CA ASP A 81 -4.98 3.44 12.29
C ASP A 81 -3.84 4.13 13.07
N ALA A 82 -4.17 5.07 13.95
CA ALA A 82 -3.20 5.76 14.79
C ALA A 82 -2.37 4.81 15.66
N ASP A 83 -2.94 3.69 16.08
CA ASP A 83 -2.25 2.68 16.89
C ASP A 83 -1.17 1.90 16.12
N MET A 84 -1.16 2.00 14.79
CA MET A 84 -0.12 1.40 13.93
C MET A 84 1.14 2.27 13.84
N LYS A 85 1.06 3.52 14.32
CA LYS A 85 2.14 4.50 14.22
C LYS A 85 3.19 4.30 15.31
N PHE A 86 4.47 4.48 14.94
CA PHE A 86 5.59 4.52 15.88
C PHE A 86 6.60 5.58 15.46
N ASP A 87 7.45 6.00 16.41
CA ASP A 87 8.57 6.88 16.11
C ASP A 87 9.78 6.05 15.66
N SER A 88 10.13 6.18 14.39
CA SER A 88 11.29 5.49 13.81
C SER A 88 12.60 6.29 13.92
N GLY A 89 12.56 7.54 14.36
CA GLY A 89 13.72 8.43 14.39
C GLY A 89 14.19 8.92 13.00
N THR A 90 13.54 8.47 11.90
CA THR A 90 14.00 8.80 10.53
C THR A 90 13.52 10.16 10.04
N GLY A 91 12.56 10.79 10.73
CA GLY A 91 12.02 12.09 10.38
C GLY A 91 10.78 12.06 9.50
N TRP A 92 10.24 10.88 9.22
CA TRP A 92 8.97 10.68 8.50
C TRP A 92 7.97 9.91 9.34
N PRO A 93 6.64 10.17 9.21
CA PRO A 93 5.62 9.33 9.84
C PRO A 93 5.83 7.86 9.47
N SER A 94 5.92 6.99 10.47
CA SER A 94 6.23 5.58 10.27
C SER A 94 5.19 4.68 10.93
N PHE A 95 4.83 3.59 10.24
CA PHE A 95 3.80 2.64 10.68
C PHE A 95 4.35 1.21 10.58
N PHE A 96 4.01 0.34 11.54
CA PHE A 96 4.47 -1.04 11.51
C PHE A 96 3.56 -1.99 10.72
N THR A 97 2.35 -1.55 10.37
CA THR A 97 1.38 -2.28 9.54
C THR A 97 0.43 -1.30 8.85
N THR A 98 -0.48 -1.79 8.03
CA THR A 98 -1.48 -1.01 7.29
C THR A 98 -2.88 -1.57 7.50
N LEU A 99 -3.90 -0.81 7.17
CA LEU A 99 -5.25 -1.36 7.03
C LEU A 99 -5.29 -2.38 5.87
N PRO A 100 -6.11 -3.43 5.96
CA PRO A 100 -6.23 -4.43 4.89
C PRO A 100 -6.60 -3.80 3.54
N GLY A 101 -5.86 -4.17 2.48
CA GLY A 101 -6.13 -3.69 1.13
C GLY A 101 -5.85 -2.20 0.87
N ALA A 102 -5.23 -1.49 1.84
CA ALA A 102 -4.97 -0.06 1.71
C ALA A 102 -3.94 0.29 0.63
N PHE A 103 -2.98 -0.60 0.38
CA PHE A 103 -1.85 -0.34 -0.49
C PHE A 103 -1.56 -1.47 -1.48
N GLY A 104 -1.07 -1.07 -2.67
CA GLY A 104 -0.29 -1.90 -3.57
C GLY A 104 1.21 -1.62 -3.39
N THR A 105 2.05 -2.50 -3.92
CA THR A 105 3.52 -2.37 -3.87
C THR A 105 4.13 -2.61 -5.23
N THR A 106 5.24 -1.91 -5.51
CA THR A 106 6.09 -2.12 -6.69
C THR A 106 7.56 -2.12 -6.28
N THR A 107 8.43 -2.62 -7.14
CA THR A 107 9.88 -2.51 -6.93
C THR A 107 10.40 -1.23 -7.54
N ASP A 108 10.98 -0.37 -6.72
CA ASP A 108 11.61 0.88 -7.13
C ASP A 108 13.11 0.67 -7.38
N TYR A 109 13.57 0.96 -8.60
CA TYR A 109 14.97 0.85 -9.04
C TYR A 109 15.66 2.20 -9.23
N LYS A 110 15.08 3.31 -8.76
CA LYS A 110 15.64 4.67 -8.94
C LYS A 110 16.97 4.87 -8.21
N LEU A 111 17.25 4.10 -7.18
CA LEU A 111 18.53 4.09 -6.46
C LEU A 111 19.34 2.86 -6.81
N LEU A 112 20.60 2.84 -6.36
CA LEU A 112 21.55 1.74 -6.60
C LEU A 112 21.03 0.37 -6.10
N LEU A 113 20.31 0.37 -4.98
CA LEU A 113 19.67 -0.83 -4.43
C LEU A 113 18.16 -0.77 -4.64
N PRO A 114 17.51 -1.87 -5.08
CA PRO A 114 16.07 -1.93 -5.23
C PRO A 114 15.37 -1.75 -3.87
N ARG A 115 14.27 -0.98 -3.87
CA ARG A 115 13.44 -0.75 -2.70
C ARG A 115 12.01 -1.18 -2.99
N THR A 116 11.24 -1.50 -1.95
CA THR A 116 9.80 -1.73 -2.10
C THR A 116 9.07 -0.41 -1.91
N GLU A 117 8.55 0.14 -3.00
CA GLU A 117 7.64 1.28 -3.02
C GLU A 117 6.24 0.82 -2.65
N TYR A 118 5.44 1.68 -2.00
CA TYR A 118 4.02 1.42 -1.79
C TYR A 118 3.16 2.64 -2.15
N HIS A 119 2.01 2.36 -2.74
CA HIS A 119 1.06 3.35 -3.24
C HIS A 119 -0.37 3.00 -2.82
N CYS A 120 -1.21 4.02 -2.69
CA CYS A 120 -2.63 3.84 -2.36
C CYS A 120 -3.31 2.92 -3.37
N ALA A 121 -3.92 1.82 -2.91
CA ALA A 121 -4.61 0.86 -3.78
C ALA A 121 -5.78 1.49 -4.54
N ARG A 122 -6.41 2.57 -3.99
CA ARG A 122 -7.57 3.22 -4.59
C ARG A 122 -7.22 4.19 -5.71
N CYS A 123 -6.17 5.01 -5.56
CA CYS A 123 -5.84 6.08 -6.53
C CYS A 123 -4.45 5.96 -7.16
N GLY A 124 -3.66 4.95 -6.76
CA GLY A 124 -2.28 4.77 -7.24
C GLY A 124 -1.29 5.83 -6.76
N GLY A 125 -1.67 6.71 -5.84
CA GLY A 125 -0.80 7.76 -5.33
C GLY A 125 0.36 7.18 -4.51
N HIS A 126 1.60 7.62 -4.81
CA HIS A 126 2.80 7.22 -4.07
C HIS A 126 2.76 7.72 -2.62
N HIS A 127 3.10 6.86 -1.67
CA HIS A 127 3.16 7.20 -0.26
C HIS A 127 4.57 7.14 0.32
N GLY A 128 5.41 6.22 -0.14
CA GLY A 128 6.76 6.02 0.36
C GLY A 128 7.30 4.62 0.10
N HIS A 129 8.15 4.14 1.01
CA HIS A 129 8.80 2.85 0.89
C HIS A 129 8.64 2.03 2.17
N VAL A 130 8.59 0.69 2.03
CA VAL A 130 8.55 -0.23 3.16
C VAL A 130 9.91 -0.89 3.36
N PHE A 131 10.33 -0.94 4.62
CA PHE A 131 11.61 -1.51 5.07
C PHE A 131 11.37 -2.65 6.07
N ASN A 132 12.40 -3.46 6.31
CA ASN A 132 12.34 -4.60 7.23
C ASN A 132 13.04 -4.30 8.57
N ASP A 133 13.06 -3.05 8.98
CA ASP A 133 13.69 -2.53 10.18
C ASP A 133 12.68 -1.96 11.20
N GLY A 134 11.42 -2.35 11.08
CA GLY A 134 10.36 -1.93 11.99
C GLY A 134 10.24 -2.80 13.24
N PRO A 135 9.36 -2.39 14.19
CA PRO A 135 9.12 -3.13 15.42
C PRO A 135 8.28 -4.40 15.21
N ARG A 136 8.25 -5.25 16.24
CA ARG A 136 7.26 -6.31 16.34
C ARG A 136 5.83 -5.72 16.33
N PRO A 137 4.80 -6.44 15.84
CA PRO A 137 4.84 -7.86 15.45
C PRO A 137 5.31 -8.11 14.01
N THR A 138 5.31 -7.10 13.11
CA THR A 138 5.52 -7.32 11.68
C THR A 138 7.00 -7.25 11.25
N GLY A 139 7.83 -6.53 12.01
CA GLY A 139 9.19 -6.19 11.59
C GLY A 139 9.24 -5.20 10.43
N LYS A 140 8.09 -4.65 10.00
CA LYS A 140 8.00 -3.71 8.88
C LYS A 140 7.98 -2.26 9.36
N ARG A 141 8.55 -1.39 8.54
CA ARG A 141 8.43 0.05 8.66
C ARG A 141 7.92 0.63 7.33
N TYR A 142 6.68 1.06 7.34
CA TYR A 142 6.10 1.85 6.25
C TYR A 142 6.50 3.31 6.50
N CYS A 143 7.52 3.78 5.79
CA CYS A 143 8.03 5.15 5.86
C CYS A 143 7.18 6.01 4.93
N ASN A 144 6.33 6.89 5.49
CA ASN A 144 5.32 7.60 4.73
C ASN A 144 5.64 9.09 4.63
N ASN A 145 5.43 9.68 3.45
CA ASN A 145 5.44 11.12 3.31
C ASN A 145 4.20 11.72 3.98
N GLY A 146 4.38 12.59 4.96
CA GLY A 146 3.27 13.17 5.71
C GLY A 146 2.34 14.03 4.87
N VAL A 147 2.86 14.71 3.83
CA VAL A 147 2.03 15.48 2.88
C VAL A 147 1.09 14.60 2.04
N ALA A 148 1.36 13.30 1.96
CA ALA A 148 0.49 12.32 1.31
C ALA A 148 -0.66 11.85 2.23
N LEU A 149 -0.64 12.25 3.51
CA LEU A 149 -1.62 11.84 4.52
C LEU A 149 -2.51 13.00 4.98
N LYS A 150 -3.75 12.65 5.34
CA LYS A 150 -4.69 13.49 6.08
C LYS A 150 -5.09 12.74 7.34
N PHE A 151 -4.83 13.31 8.50
CA PHE A 151 -5.23 12.71 9.78
C PHE A 151 -6.63 13.16 10.17
N VAL A 152 -7.48 12.21 10.52
CA VAL A 152 -8.84 12.43 11.03
C VAL A 152 -8.90 11.90 12.46
N VAL A 153 -9.15 12.80 13.41
CA VAL A 153 -9.27 12.45 14.84
C VAL A 153 -10.53 11.61 15.04
N ALA A 154 -10.44 10.56 15.86
CA ALA A 154 -11.62 9.80 16.27
C ALA A 154 -12.61 10.72 17.00
N ALA A 155 -13.90 10.54 16.75
CA ALA A 155 -14.94 11.19 17.56
C ALA A 155 -14.82 10.72 19.02
N ALA A 156 -15.02 11.66 19.94
CA ALA A 156 -15.03 11.39 21.38
C ALA A 156 -16.29 10.59 21.77
#